data_3f33d3516c759be915bd7293e6bcd813
#
_entry.id   3f33d3516c759be915bd7293e6bcd813
#
_cell.length_a   1.000
_cell.length_b   1.000
_cell.length_c   1.000
_cell.angle_alpha   90.00
_cell.angle_beta   90.00
_cell.angle_gamma   90.00
#
_symmetry.space_group_name_H-M   'P 1'
#
loop_
_entity.id
_entity.type
_entity.pdbx_description
1 polymer ?
#
loop_
_entity_poly.entity_id
_entity_poly.type
_entity_poly.pdbx_seq_one_letter_code
_entity_poly.pdbx_strand_id
1 'polypeptide(L)'
;LWINYKDGIYRIKESAMEVQEPTFISSALQLPGVSIQVICRKENEIWIGSAQGLFRYNMDTELMKHYMYDPNDNNSLSQNFITDIAETGEHTMLVATLKGINLYNALTDNFERINKDTGEGEIVQNTLNCDFVNCLLTDGDIIWVGTEVGGLNKMSRRMLLVQNYYHIP
;
A
#
# COMPACT_ATOMS: atom_id res chain seq x y z
N LEU A 1 -17.71 3.23 6.79
CA LEU A 1 -16.42 3.42 7.46
C LEU A 1 -15.86 2.07 7.90
N TRP A 2 -14.56 1.83 7.65
CA TRP A 2 -13.83 0.64 8.08
C TRP A 2 -12.90 1.02 9.23
N ILE A 3 -12.84 0.22 10.25
CA ILE A 3 -11.99 0.47 11.42
C ILE A 3 -11.26 -0.80 11.84
N ASN A 4 -10.03 -0.62 12.31
CA ASN A 4 -9.33 -1.64 13.08
C ASN A 4 -9.73 -1.48 14.56
N TYR A 5 -10.32 -2.51 15.14
CA TYR A 5 -10.77 -2.49 16.52
C TYR A 5 -10.51 -3.83 17.19
N LYS A 6 -9.86 -3.82 18.36
CA LYS A 6 -9.46 -5.02 19.10
C LYS A 6 -8.61 -5.98 18.24
N ASP A 7 -9.19 -7.08 17.81
CA ASP A 7 -8.55 -8.20 17.15
C ASP A 7 -9.03 -8.41 15.70
N GLY A 8 -9.68 -7.41 15.13
CA GLY A 8 -10.20 -7.54 13.77
C GLY A 8 -10.57 -6.25 13.08
N ILE A 9 -11.07 -6.38 11.87
CA ILE A 9 -11.57 -5.29 11.06
C ILE A 9 -13.09 -5.29 11.08
N TYR A 10 -13.64 -4.11 11.36
CA TYR A 10 -15.06 -3.90 11.50
C TYR A 10 -15.56 -2.88 10.49
N ARG A 11 -16.80 -3.02 10.08
CA ARG A 11 -17.52 -2.05 9.27
C ARG A 11 -18.58 -1.34 10.08
N ILE A 12 -18.55 -0.01 10.07
CA ILE A 12 -19.64 0.82 10.54
C ILE A 12 -20.48 1.23 9.33
N LYS A 13 -21.75 0.89 9.32
CA LYS A 13 -22.67 1.39 8.29
C LYS A 13 -22.95 2.87 8.56
N GLU A 14 -22.83 3.69 7.54
CA GLU A 14 -23.31 5.06 7.55
C GLU A 14 -24.85 5.03 7.36
N SER A 15 -25.58 4.75 8.40
CA SER A 15 -27.02 5.02 8.45
C SER A 15 -27.27 6.26 9.27
N ALA A 16 -28.11 7.14 8.75
CA ALA A 16 -28.42 8.43 9.36
C ALA A 16 -28.63 8.34 10.89
N MET A 17 -27.88 9.12 11.63
CA MET A 17 -28.10 9.58 13.00
C MET A 17 -27.94 8.64 14.18
N GLU A 18 -27.61 7.36 14.05
CA GLU A 18 -27.33 6.51 15.21
C GLU A 18 -25.91 5.92 15.10
N VAL A 19 -25.13 6.06 16.17
CA VAL A 19 -23.86 5.34 16.35
C VAL A 19 -24.21 3.86 16.51
N GLN A 20 -24.11 3.10 15.42
CA GLN A 20 -24.29 1.65 15.47
C GLN A 20 -22.99 1.01 15.97
N GLU A 21 -23.13 -0.02 16.79
CA GLU A 21 -22.01 -0.88 17.15
C GLU A 21 -21.30 -1.41 15.88
N PRO A 22 -19.95 -1.44 15.87
CA PRO A 22 -19.21 -1.98 14.74
C PRO A 22 -19.64 -3.43 14.46
N THR A 23 -20.03 -3.71 13.23
CA THR A 23 -20.36 -5.07 12.82
C THR A 23 -19.11 -5.79 12.38
N PHE A 24 -18.77 -6.88 13.05
CA PHE A 24 -17.74 -7.82 12.63
C PHE A 24 -18.15 -8.46 11.29
N ILE A 25 -17.25 -8.48 10.31
CA ILE A 25 -17.61 -8.84 8.94
C ILE A 25 -17.35 -10.30 8.64
N SER A 26 -16.21 -10.82 9.06
CA SER A 26 -15.81 -12.20 8.79
C SER A 26 -14.72 -12.64 9.76
N SER A 27 -14.74 -13.91 10.15
CA SER A 27 -13.64 -14.51 10.91
C SER A 27 -12.30 -14.46 10.17
N ALA A 28 -12.32 -14.39 8.83
CA ALA A 28 -11.13 -14.21 8.01
C ALA A 28 -10.43 -12.85 8.25
N LEU A 29 -11.15 -11.85 8.74
CA LEU A 29 -10.62 -10.52 9.09
C LEU A 29 -10.13 -10.42 10.56
N GLN A 30 -10.17 -11.51 11.30
CA GLN A 30 -9.47 -11.61 12.58
C GLN A 30 -7.98 -11.81 12.32
N LEU A 31 -7.20 -10.81 12.65
CA LEU A 31 -5.73 -10.80 12.50
C LEU A 31 -5.08 -10.59 13.86
N PRO A 32 -5.19 -11.57 14.78
CA PRO A 32 -4.67 -11.43 16.15
C PRO A 32 -3.15 -11.27 16.11
N GLY A 33 -2.64 -10.27 16.83
CA GLY A 33 -1.21 -9.97 16.89
C GLY A 33 -0.65 -9.27 15.64
N VAL A 34 -1.48 -8.94 14.66
CA VAL A 34 -1.07 -8.18 13.47
C VAL A 34 -1.21 -6.67 13.75
N SER A 35 -0.11 -5.93 13.59
CA SER A 35 -0.12 -4.47 13.69
C SER A 35 -0.55 -3.86 12.37
N ILE A 36 -1.83 -3.46 12.28
CA ILE A 36 -2.42 -2.86 11.08
C ILE A 36 -2.03 -1.38 11.01
N GLN A 37 -1.48 -0.96 9.86
CA GLN A 37 -1.04 0.40 9.59
C GLN A 37 -2.05 1.15 8.70
N VAL A 38 -2.58 0.48 7.69
CA VAL A 38 -3.46 1.09 6.69
C VAL A 38 -4.51 0.10 6.21
N ILE A 39 -5.70 0.62 5.90
CA ILE A 39 -6.79 -0.12 5.26
C ILE A 39 -7.24 0.67 4.03
N CYS A 40 -7.26 0.01 2.89
CA CYS A 40 -7.75 0.57 1.64
C CYS A 40 -8.83 -0.34 1.06
N ARG A 41 -9.93 0.24 0.60
CA ARG A 41 -10.97 -0.51 -0.11
C ARG A 41 -10.88 -0.23 -1.60
N LYS A 42 -10.90 -1.28 -2.40
CA LYS A 42 -11.06 -1.19 -3.86
C LYS A 42 -12.16 -2.15 -4.29
N GLU A 43 -13.26 -1.63 -4.78
CA GLU A 43 -14.42 -2.42 -5.20
C GLU A 43 -14.89 -3.39 -4.10
N ASN A 44 -14.84 -4.71 -4.37
CA ASN A 44 -15.21 -5.78 -3.43
C ASN A 44 -14.00 -6.37 -2.69
N GLU A 45 -12.87 -5.64 -2.66
CA GLU A 45 -11.67 -6.05 -1.97
C GLU A 45 -11.29 -5.09 -0.86
N ILE A 46 -10.75 -5.65 0.22
CA ILE A 46 -10.14 -4.90 1.31
C ILE A 46 -8.66 -5.24 1.35
N TRP A 47 -7.85 -4.22 1.22
CA TRP A 47 -6.40 -4.28 1.31
C TRP A 47 -5.96 -3.78 2.67
N ILE A 48 -5.17 -4.58 3.38
CA ILE A 48 -4.76 -4.31 4.76
C ILE A 48 -3.25 -4.33 4.80
N GLY A 49 -2.66 -3.17 4.97
CA GLY A 49 -1.22 -3.04 5.20
C GLY A 49 -0.90 -3.19 6.68
N SER A 50 0.10 -3.99 6.99
CA SER A 50 0.51 -4.30 8.35
C SER A 50 2.03 -4.28 8.51
N ALA A 51 2.51 -4.48 9.74
CA ALA A 51 3.92 -4.73 10.01
C ALA A 51 4.39 -6.13 9.58
N GLN A 52 3.46 -7.03 9.26
CA GLN A 52 3.72 -8.43 8.90
C GLN A 52 3.40 -8.75 7.43
N GLY A 53 3.26 -7.76 6.59
CA GLY A 53 2.94 -7.91 5.17
C GLY A 53 1.61 -7.28 4.78
N LEU A 54 1.16 -7.62 3.59
CA LEU A 54 -0.04 -7.12 2.97
C LEU A 54 -1.08 -8.23 2.90
N PHE A 55 -2.28 -7.94 3.37
CA PHE A 55 -3.43 -8.85 3.24
C PHE A 55 -4.42 -8.28 2.24
N ARG A 56 -4.98 -9.14 1.41
CA ARG A 56 -6.05 -8.84 0.47
C ARG A 56 -7.22 -9.76 0.76
N TYR A 57 -8.35 -9.19 1.16
CA TYR A 57 -9.58 -9.90 1.44
C TYR A 57 -10.62 -9.60 0.36
N ASN A 58 -11.16 -10.64 -0.25
CA ASN A 58 -12.24 -10.54 -1.20
C ASN A 58 -13.59 -10.75 -0.49
N MET A 59 -14.48 -9.74 -0.55
CA MET A 59 -15.74 -9.74 0.19
C MET A 59 -16.80 -10.68 -0.40
N ASP A 60 -16.68 -11.07 -1.67
CA ASP A 60 -17.65 -11.96 -2.32
C ASP A 60 -17.33 -13.44 -2.04
N THR A 61 -16.04 -13.78 -2.06
CA THR A 61 -15.57 -15.15 -1.86
C THR A 61 -15.15 -15.45 -0.42
N GLU A 62 -15.03 -14.41 0.40
CA GLU A 62 -14.50 -14.45 1.77
C GLU A 62 -13.08 -15.02 1.89
N LEU A 63 -12.34 -15.01 0.79
CA LEU A 63 -10.96 -15.49 0.77
C LEU A 63 -9.98 -14.38 1.13
N MET A 64 -9.01 -14.75 1.96
CA MET A 64 -7.88 -13.90 2.35
C MET A 64 -6.61 -14.40 1.68
N LYS A 65 -5.87 -13.48 1.04
CA LYS A 65 -4.51 -13.72 0.57
C LYS A 65 -3.52 -12.89 1.38
N HIS A 66 -2.38 -13.47 1.70
CA HIS A 66 -1.29 -12.83 2.43
C HIS A 66 -0.05 -12.77 1.57
N TYR A 67 0.47 -11.57 1.34
CA TYR A 67 1.69 -11.30 0.59
C TYR A 67 2.80 -10.89 1.54
N MET A 68 3.98 -11.45 1.36
CA MET A 68 5.17 -11.15 2.15
C MET A 68 6.39 -10.96 1.24
N TYR A 69 7.42 -10.37 1.81
CA TYR A 69 8.74 -10.33 1.21
C TYR A 69 9.36 -11.73 1.14
N ASP A 70 9.85 -12.09 -0.04
CA ASP A 70 10.69 -13.27 -0.26
C ASP A 70 12.01 -12.81 -0.91
N PRO A 71 13.18 -13.07 -0.32
CA PRO A 71 14.47 -12.70 -0.90
C PRO A 71 14.81 -13.46 -2.20
N ASN A 72 14.15 -14.59 -2.46
CA ASN A 72 14.35 -15.41 -3.66
C ASN A 72 13.36 -15.08 -4.78
N ASP A 73 12.35 -14.23 -4.51
CA ASP A 73 11.35 -13.81 -5.48
C ASP A 73 11.36 -12.28 -5.66
N ASN A 74 11.88 -11.82 -6.80
CA ASN A 74 11.92 -10.40 -7.14
C ASN A 74 10.52 -9.80 -7.39
N ASN A 75 9.50 -10.63 -7.59
CA ASN A 75 8.12 -10.22 -7.78
C ASN A 75 7.31 -10.26 -6.48
N SER A 76 7.93 -10.54 -5.34
CA SER A 76 7.34 -10.40 -4.01
C SER A 76 7.44 -8.96 -3.51
N LEU A 77 6.85 -8.65 -2.35
CA LEU A 77 7.01 -7.34 -1.69
C LEU A 77 8.49 -7.00 -1.45
N SER A 78 8.84 -5.71 -1.47
CA SER A 78 10.20 -5.24 -1.15
C SER A 78 10.52 -5.38 0.35
N GLN A 79 9.48 -5.32 1.22
CA GLN A 79 9.57 -5.50 2.66
C GLN A 79 8.18 -5.76 3.26
N ASN A 80 8.13 -6.33 4.47
CA ASN A 80 6.84 -6.66 5.13
C ASN A 80 6.17 -5.49 5.83
N PHE A 81 6.91 -4.45 6.24
CA PHE A 81 6.29 -3.30 6.91
C PHE A 81 5.63 -2.37 5.88
N ILE A 82 4.31 -2.48 5.77
CA ILE A 82 3.50 -1.66 4.87
C ILE A 82 3.17 -0.35 5.58
N THR A 83 3.46 0.77 4.94
CA THR A 83 3.21 2.11 5.49
C THR A 83 1.95 2.74 4.91
N ASP A 84 1.68 2.53 3.61
CA ASP A 84 0.50 3.09 2.95
C ASP A 84 0.10 2.28 1.71
N ILE A 85 -1.14 2.47 1.25
CA ILE A 85 -1.71 1.81 0.06
C ILE A 85 -2.51 2.84 -0.73
N ALA A 86 -2.26 2.94 -2.03
CA ALA A 86 -2.99 3.83 -2.91
C ALA A 86 -3.47 3.12 -4.19
N GLU A 87 -4.71 3.40 -4.58
CA GLU A 87 -5.26 2.94 -5.84
C GLU A 87 -4.72 3.80 -7.00
N THR A 88 -4.21 3.14 -8.06
CA THR A 88 -3.62 3.83 -9.22
C THR A 88 -4.30 3.53 -10.54
N GLY A 89 -5.12 2.51 -10.62
CA GLY A 89 -5.84 2.12 -11.82
C GLY A 89 -6.74 0.94 -11.61
N GLU A 90 -7.42 0.51 -12.65
CA GLU A 90 -8.39 -0.59 -12.59
C GLU A 90 -7.76 -1.90 -12.06
N HIS A 91 -6.53 -2.20 -12.54
CA HIS A 91 -5.82 -3.44 -12.19
C HIS A 91 -4.54 -3.22 -11.38
N THR A 92 -4.34 -2.02 -10.83
CA THR A 92 -3.09 -1.66 -10.17
C THR A 92 -3.31 -1.00 -8.81
N MET A 93 -2.43 -1.34 -7.86
CA MET A 93 -2.33 -0.72 -6.54
C MET A 93 -0.88 -0.38 -6.25
N LEU A 94 -0.62 0.73 -5.58
CA LEU A 94 0.68 1.04 -5.01
C LEU A 94 0.68 0.68 -3.53
N VAL A 95 1.73 -0.02 -3.12
CA VAL A 95 1.95 -0.44 -1.74
C VAL A 95 3.28 0.11 -1.27
N ALA A 96 3.23 1.09 -0.39
CA ALA A 96 4.41 1.72 0.20
C ALA A 96 4.96 0.88 1.35
N THR A 97 6.28 0.84 1.45
CA THR A 97 7.01 0.14 2.51
C THR A 97 8.18 0.97 3.01
N LEU A 98 8.85 0.52 4.07
CA LEU A 98 10.14 1.10 4.48
C LEU A 98 11.30 0.74 3.53
N LYS A 99 11.01 0.08 2.39
CA LYS A 99 11.99 -0.26 1.35
C LYS A 99 11.41 -0.04 -0.06
N GLY A 100 10.94 1.19 -0.30
CA GLY A 100 10.38 1.60 -1.59
C GLY A 100 8.89 1.34 -1.73
N ILE A 101 8.44 1.40 -2.97
CA ILE A 101 7.06 1.19 -3.40
C ILE A 101 6.98 -0.11 -4.19
N ASN A 102 5.86 -0.79 -4.05
CA ASN A 102 5.53 -1.99 -4.82
C ASN A 102 4.30 -1.69 -5.66
N LEU A 103 4.41 -1.85 -6.97
CA LEU A 103 3.28 -1.80 -7.88
C LEU A 103 2.68 -3.19 -8.00
N TYR A 104 1.49 -3.37 -7.45
CA TYR A 104 0.74 -4.61 -7.61
C TYR A 104 0.04 -4.65 -8.96
N ASN A 105 0.17 -5.77 -9.66
CA ASN A 105 -0.51 -6.07 -10.92
C ASN A 105 -1.51 -7.21 -10.70
N ALA A 106 -2.80 -6.91 -10.84
CA ALA A 106 -3.87 -7.89 -10.63
C ALA A 106 -3.92 -8.99 -11.71
N LEU A 107 -3.37 -8.75 -12.91
CA LEU A 107 -3.37 -9.74 -13.99
C LEU A 107 -2.37 -10.86 -13.76
N THR A 108 -1.25 -10.53 -13.11
CA THR A 108 -0.15 -11.48 -12.83
C THR A 108 -0.08 -11.85 -11.34
N ASP A 109 -0.85 -11.13 -10.51
CA ASP A 109 -0.93 -11.31 -9.06
C ASP A 109 0.45 -11.25 -8.36
N ASN A 110 1.26 -10.30 -8.79
CA ASN A 110 2.63 -10.08 -8.31
C ASN A 110 2.95 -8.58 -8.18
N PHE A 111 4.18 -8.27 -7.78
CA PHE A 111 4.66 -6.91 -7.53
C PHE A 111 5.86 -6.57 -8.39
N GLU A 112 5.90 -5.32 -8.87
CA GLU A 112 7.08 -4.67 -9.40
C GLU A 112 7.61 -3.68 -8.35
N ARG A 113 8.91 -3.73 -8.04
CA ARG A 113 9.52 -2.89 -7.00
C ARG A 113 10.09 -1.60 -7.60
N ILE A 114 9.74 -0.47 -6.98
CA ILE A 114 10.27 0.87 -7.29
C ILE A 114 11.03 1.35 -6.07
N ASN A 115 12.34 1.28 -6.12
CA ASN A 115 13.25 1.65 -5.02
C ASN A 115 14.14 2.81 -5.41
N LYS A 116 14.88 3.33 -4.43
CA LYS A 116 16.02 4.19 -4.70
C LYS A 116 17.11 3.36 -5.42
N ASP A 117 17.61 3.87 -6.53
CA ASP A 117 18.75 3.23 -7.18
C ASP A 117 20.02 3.42 -6.34
N THR A 118 20.68 2.31 -6.06
CA THR A 118 21.98 2.28 -5.37
C THR A 118 23.14 2.01 -6.35
N GLY A 119 22.87 2.02 -7.68
CA GLY A 119 23.87 1.78 -8.71
C GLY A 119 24.96 2.84 -8.76
N GLU A 120 26.19 2.42 -8.72
CA GLU A 120 27.34 3.28 -8.98
C GLU A 120 27.40 3.63 -10.48
N GLY A 121 27.04 4.87 -10.86
CA GLY A 121 27.54 5.38 -12.12
C GLY A 121 26.61 6.12 -13.08
N GLU A 122 25.35 5.90 -13.16
CA GLU A 122 24.43 6.70 -14.00
C GLU A 122 23.20 7.13 -13.20
N ILE A 123 22.73 8.37 -13.41
CA ILE A 123 21.46 8.83 -12.84
C ILE A 123 20.35 8.01 -13.51
N VAL A 124 19.88 6.96 -12.83
CA VAL A 124 18.75 6.20 -13.29
C VAL A 124 17.51 7.07 -13.10
N GLN A 125 16.89 7.44 -14.20
CA GLN A 125 15.59 8.13 -14.18
C GLN A 125 14.54 7.17 -13.59
N ASN A 126 13.61 7.71 -12.81
CA ASN A 126 12.47 6.98 -12.21
C ASN A 126 12.74 6.21 -10.92
N THR A 127 13.69 6.67 -10.13
CA THR A 127 13.95 6.12 -8.79
C THR A 127 13.49 7.08 -7.70
N LEU A 128 13.15 6.53 -6.54
CA LEU A 128 12.87 7.32 -5.36
C LEU A 128 14.14 7.99 -4.84
N ASN A 129 14.01 9.15 -4.22
CA ASN A 129 15.12 9.82 -3.53
C ASN A 129 15.45 9.15 -2.16
N CYS A 130 14.51 8.39 -1.61
CA CYS A 130 14.66 7.64 -0.37
C CYS A 130 13.72 6.44 -0.37
N ASP A 131 14.18 5.28 0.13
CA ASP A 131 13.38 4.06 0.20
C ASP A 131 12.37 4.06 1.35
N PHE A 132 12.61 4.84 2.41
CA PHE A 132 11.67 4.93 3.55
C PHE A 132 10.44 5.75 3.14
N VAL A 133 9.45 5.09 2.56
CA VAL A 133 8.20 5.73 2.14
C VAL A 133 7.22 5.73 3.31
N ASN A 134 6.69 6.91 3.65
CA ASN A 134 5.77 7.09 4.77
C ASN A 134 4.31 7.17 4.32
N CYS A 135 4.05 7.82 3.18
CA CYS A 135 2.68 8.05 2.72
C CYS A 135 2.60 8.21 1.20
N LEU A 136 1.42 7.93 0.67
CA LEU A 136 1.02 8.11 -0.72
C LEU A 136 -0.22 9.00 -0.79
N LEU A 137 -0.28 9.86 -1.78
CA LEU A 137 -1.48 10.66 -2.09
C LEU A 137 -1.72 10.65 -3.59
N THR A 138 -2.88 10.18 -4.01
CA THR A 138 -3.31 10.24 -5.41
C THR A 138 -4.11 11.52 -5.67
N ASP A 139 -3.71 12.29 -6.67
CA ASP A 139 -4.36 13.51 -7.12
C ASP A 139 -4.46 13.51 -8.65
N GLY A 140 -5.58 13.03 -9.17
CA GLY A 140 -5.79 12.81 -10.59
C GLY A 140 -4.76 11.89 -11.22
N ASP A 141 -3.96 12.41 -12.15
CA ASP A 141 -2.87 11.66 -12.81
C ASP A 141 -1.54 11.72 -12.05
N ILE A 142 -1.53 12.35 -10.87
CA ILE A 142 -0.33 12.52 -10.05
C ILE A 142 -0.44 11.64 -8.80
N ILE A 143 0.69 11.05 -8.43
CA ILE A 143 0.89 10.36 -7.16
C ILE A 143 2.03 11.07 -6.43
N TRP A 144 1.71 11.60 -5.27
CA TRP A 144 2.70 12.17 -4.36
C TRP A 144 3.18 11.10 -3.40
N VAL A 145 4.50 11.01 -3.22
CA VAL A 145 5.17 10.03 -2.37
C VAL A 145 5.97 10.76 -1.33
N GLY A 146 5.51 10.74 -0.09
CA GLY A 146 6.23 11.29 1.06
C GLY A 146 7.22 10.28 1.61
N THR A 147 8.48 10.71 1.79
CA THR A 147 9.57 9.89 2.32
C THR A 147 10.12 10.48 3.61
N GLU A 148 10.74 9.65 4.47
CA GLU A 148 11.18 10.06 5.80
C GLU A 148 12.25 11.17 5.77
N VAL A 149 13.28 11.01 4.91
CA VAL A 149 14.41 11.94 4.86
C VAL A 149 14.65 12.53 3.46
N GLY A 150 14.01 12.00 2.44
CA GLY A 150 14.20 12.43 1.05
C GLY A 150 13.20 13.50 0.59
N GLY A 151 12.24 13.90 1.45
CA GLY A 151 11.21 14.86 1.11
C GLY A 151 10.09 14.25 0.25
N LEU A 152 9.69 14.97 -0.80
CA LEU A 152 8.54 14.64 -1.62
C LEU A 152 8.98 14.21 -3.03
N ASN A 153 8.41 13.11 -3.50
CA ASN A 153 8.55 12.66 -4.88
C ASN A 153 7.20 12.78 -5.57
N LYS A 154 7.22 13.10 -6.86
CA LYS A 154 6.05 13.14 -7.73
C LYS A 154 6.17 12.03 -8.76
N MET A 155 5.16 11.19 -8.86
CA MET A 155 5.06 10.15 -9.87
C MET A 155 3.89 10.44 -10.82
N SER A 156 4.06 10.10 -12.09
CA SER A 156 2.94 10.07 -13.04
C SER A 156 2.19 8.74 -12.94
N ARG A 157 0.88 8.79 -12.71
CA ARG A 157 0.01 7.61 -12.68
C ARG A 157 0.03 6.81 -14.00
N ARG A 158 0.16 7.53 -15.13
CA ARG A 158 0.13 6.90 -16.47
C ARG A 158 1.44 6.26 -16.87
N MET A 159 2.55 6.86 -16.46
CA MET A 159 3.89 6.47 -16.92
C MET A 159 4.75 5.88 -15.80
N LEU A 160 4.28 5.96 -14.55
CA LEU A 160 5.01 5.59 -13.33
C LEU A 160 6.42 6.23 -13.25
N LEU A 161 6.56 7.41 -13.89
CA LEU A 161 7.80 8.18 -13.87
C LEU A 161 7.92 8.97 -12.57
N VAL A 162 9.06 8.87 -11.90
CA VAL A 162 9.34 9.56 -10.63
C VAL A 162 10.10 10.85 -10.87
N GLN A 163 9.66 11.94 -10.24
CA GLN A 163 10.37 13.22 -10.14
C GLN A 163 10.62 13.55 -8.68
N ASN A 164 11.85 13.86 -8.34
CA ASN A 164 12.28 14.14 -6.99
C ASN A 164 12.30 15.65 -6.72
N TYR A 165 11.75 16.06 -5.59
CA TYR A 165 11.82 17.43 -5.09
C TYR A 165 12.63 17.44 -3.81
N TYR A 166 13.79 18.09 -3.87
CA TYR A 166 14.69 18.26 -2.72
C TYR A 166 14.42 19.62 -2.08
N HIS A 167 14.47 19.66 -0.75
CA HIS A 167 14.57 20.94 -0.05
C HIS A 167 15.99 21.47 -0.30
N ILE A 168 16.10 22.61 -0.97
CA ILE A 168 17.35 23.37 -1.10
C ILE A 168 17.37 24.34 0.08
N PRO A 169 18.32 24.21 1.02
CA PRO A 169 18.43 25.12 2.17
C PRO A 169 18.77 26.55 1.77
#